data_1af3f4c280ab91f8f5ff3626917acccb
#
_entry.id   1af3f4c280ab91f8f5ff3626917acccb
#
_cell.length_a   1.000
_cell.length_b   1.000
_cell.length_c   1.000
_cell.angle_alpha   90.00
_cell.angle_beta   90.00
_cell.angle_gamma   90.00
#
_symmetry.space_group_name_H-M   'P 1'
#
loop_
_entity.id
_entity.type
_entity.pdbx_description
1 polymer ?
#
loop_
_entity_poly.entity_id
_entity_poly.type
_entity_poly.pdbx_seq_one_letter_code
_entity_poly.pdbx_strand_id
1 'polypeptide(L)'
;MKLTQTTTVFLLLAGLATPALAEAPQLRGTVIGGLERTDSAPGAGAVDGLYYGVQLGADWDLGGIKAGVEAELGDSTANAPNLGNQANQSLFANAALRLAVPITGGSRVFVRGGYAYHKIDYAVGPAFEGHGYTVGGGAELDLGQRLFVRGEYRYADYGQSVRGQQFVAGLGIRF
;
A
#
# COMPACT_ATOMS: atom_id res chain seq x y z
N MET A 1 -26.39 21.91 -13.54
CA MET A 1 -25.18 22.47 -12.91
C MET A 1 -25.05 21.80 -11.55
N LYS A 2 -24.30 20.67 -11.49
CA LYS A 2 -24.03 19.92 -10.26
C LYS A 2 -22.53 19.98 -10.02
N LEU A 3 -22.10 20.85 -9.10
CA LEU A 3 -20.71 20.93 -8.62
C LEU A 3 -20.48 19.82 -7.57
N THR A 4 -19.68 18.94 -7.91
CA THR A 4 -18.66 18.08 -7.32
C THR A 4 -18.31 18.35 -5.86
N GLN A 5 -18.61 17.32 -5.05
CA GLN A 5 -18.10 17.15 -3.68
C GLN A 5 -16.89 16.18 -3.72
N THR A 6 -15.74 16.58 -4.23
CA THR A 6 -14.56 15.69 -4.31
C THR A 6 -13.31 16.24 -3.62
N THR A 7 -13.43 17.28 -2.77
CA THR A 7 -12.22 17.98 -2.28
C THR A 7 -11.99 17.90 -0.76
N THR A 8 -12.69 17.05 -0.01
CA THR A 8 -12.67 17.16 1.48
C THR A 8 -11.91 16.05 2.21
N VAL A 9 -11.30 15.08 1.54
CA VAL A 9 -10.67 13.92 2.23
C VAL A 9 -9.17 14.14 2.54
N PHE A 10 -8.49 15.09 1.94
CA PHE A 10 -7.04 15.25 2.10
C PHE A 10 -6.57 16.13 3.26
N LEU A 11 -7.46 16.77 4.02
CA LEU A 11 -7.08 17.78 5.02
C LEU A 11 -7.14 17.30 6.49
N LEU A 12 -7.51 16.07 6.78
CA LEU A 12 -7.69 15.58 8.17
C LEU A 12 -6.45 14.93 8.79
N LEU A 13 -5.34 14.77 8.04
CA LEU A 13 -4.09 14.21 8.55
C LEU A 13 -3.10 15.25 9.13
N ALA A 14 -3.41 16.54 9.00
CA ALA A 14 -2.53 17.62 9.48
C ALA A 14 -2.77 18.00 10.95
N GLY A 15 -3.77 17.44 11.62
CA GLY A 15 -4.25 17.90 12.94
C GLY A 15 -3.74 17.13 14.16
N LEU A 16 -2.95 16.08 14.02
CA LEU A 16 -2.43 15.29 15.14
C LEU A 16 -0.94 15.59 15.45
N ALA A 17 -0.52 16.84 15.25
CA ALA A 17 0.77 17.29 15.76
C ALA A 17 0.66 17.52 17.29
N THR A 18 0.73 16.45 18.05
CA THR A 18 0.99 16.53 19.49
C THR A 18 2.48 16.85 19.72
N PRO A 19 2.84 17.61 20.79
CA PRO A 19 4.23 18.03 21.05
C PRO A 19 5.21 16.89 21.37
N ALA A 20 4.81 15.63 21.27
CA ALA A 20 5.68 14.46 21.43
C ALA A 20 6.51 14.11 20.17
N LEU A 21 6.29 14.77 19.03
CA LEU A 21 7.03 14.54 17.78
C LEU A 21 8.17 15.57 17.59
N ALA A 22 8.92 15.85 18.65
CA ALA A 22 10.02 16.84 18.60
C ALA A 22 11.23 16.37 17.78
N GLU A 23 11.31 15.09 17.43
CA GLU A 23 12.39 14.52 16.62
C GLU A 23 11.97 14.43 15.14
N ALA A 24 12.91 14.78 14.25
CA ALA A 24 12.64 14.69 12.81
C ALA A 24 12.33 13.24 12.40
N PRO A 25 11.33 13.01 11.54
CA PRO A 25 11.00 11.66 11.11
C PRO A 25 12.12 11.04 10.28
N GLN A 26 12.33 9.75 10.45
CA GLN A 26 13.16 8.96 9.54
C GLN A 26 12.40 8.74 8.25
N LEU A 27 12.90 9.34 7.16
CA LEU A 27 12.32 9.14 5.85
C LEU A 27 12.80 7.82 5.24
N ARG A 28 11.98 7.22 4.42
CA ARG A 28 12.32 6.00 3.69
C ARG A 28 11.66 5.96 2.32
N GLY A 29 12.38 5.39 1.35
CA GLY A 29 11.89 5.06 0.02
C GLY A 29 12.10 3.58 -0.23
N THR A 30 11.13 2.90 -0.87
CA THR A 30 11.19 1.47 -1.14
C THR A 30 10.66 1.19 -2.54
N VAL A 31 11.37 0.36 -3.29
CA VAL A 31 10.85 -0.28 -4.51
C VAL A 31 10.31 -1.64 -4.10
N ILE A 32 9.12 -1.98 -4.56
CA ILE A 32 8.43 -3.21 -4.17
C ILE A 32 8.00 -4.01 -5.39
N GLY A 33 7.94 -5.31 -5.23
CA GLY A 33 7.36 -6.24 -6.19
C GLY A 33 6.84 -7.47 -5.48
N GLY A 34 5.87 -8.15 -6.07
CA GLY A 34 5.27 -9.30 -5.41
C GLY A 34 4.25 -10.03 -6.24
N LEU A 35 3.61 -10.96 -5.58
CA LEU A 35 2.50 -11.75 -6.12
C LEU A 35 1.18 -11.19 -5.58
N GLU A 36 0.22 -11.05 -6.46
CA GLU A 36 -1.13 -10.62 -6.13
C GLU A 36 -2.12 -11.70 -6.53
N ARG A 37 -3.10 -11.93 -5.65
CA ARG A 37 -4.28 -12.72 -5.93
C ARG A 37 -5.51 -11.90 -5.60
N THR A 38 -6.36 -11.70 -6.59
CA THR A 38 -7.62 -10.98 -6.45
C THR A 38 -8.77 -11.94 -6.65
N ASP A 39 -9.59 -12.09 -5.62
CA ASP A 39 -10.86 -12.82 -5.69
C ASP A 39 -11.94 -11.83 -6.13
N SER A 40 -12.53 -12.09 -7.28
CA SER A 40 -13.69 -11.35 -7.80
C SER A 40 -14.99 -11.96 -7.29
N ALA A 41 -16.12 -11.27 -7.54
CA ALA A 41 -17.44 -11.70 -7.09
C ALA A 41 -17.73 -13.19 -7.31
N PRO A 42 -18.66 -13.81 -6.54
CA PRO A 42 -18.96 -15.24 -6.61
C PRO A 42 -19.21 -15.71 -8.05
N GLY A 43 -18.40 -16.66 -8.52
CA GLY A 43 -18.48 -17.25 -9.85
C GLY A 43 -17.48 -16.73 -10.89
N ALA A 44 -16.73 -15.67 -10.61
CA ALA A 44 -15.76 -15.12 -11.57
C ALA A 44 -14.34 -15.68 -11.43
N GLY A 45 -14.05 -16.46 -10.37
CA GLY A 45 -12.74 -17.04 -10.11
C GLY A 45 -11.72 -16.03 -9.55
N ALA A 46 -10.63 -16.57 -9.03
CA ALA A 46 -9.48 -15.77 -8.59
C ALA A 46 -8.55 -15.47 -9.78
N VAL A 47 -7.96 -14.28 -9.76
CA VAL A 47 -6.96 -13.85 -10.75
C VAL A 47 -5.64 -13.62 -10.06
N ASP A 48 -4.59 -14.25 -10.55
CA ASP A 48 -3.24 -14.09 -10.06
C ASP A 48 -2.45 -13.13 -10.97
N GLY A 49 -1.60 -12.30 -10.37
CA GLY A 49 -0.78 -11.33 -11.08
C GLY A 49 0.51 -10.98 -10.36
N LEU A 50 1.35 -10.20 -11.05
CA LEU A 50 2.52 -9.56 -10.47
C LEU A 50 2.16 -8.13 -10.09
N TYR A 51 2.45 -7.75 -8.85
CA TYR A 51 2.36 -6.41 -8.33
C TYR A 51 3.74 -5.77 -8.30
N TYR A 52 3.85 -4.50 -8.63
CA TYR A 52 5.08 -3.72 -8.51
C TYR A 52 4.76 -2.26 -8.23
N GLY A 53 5.66 -1.57 -7.51
CA GLY A 53 5.42 -0.19 -7.15
C GLY A 53 6.56 0.46 -6.38
N VAL A 54 6.26 1.66 -5.89
CA VAL A 54 7.15 2.45 -5.04
C VAL A 54 6.40 2.92 -3.80
N GLN A 55 7.11 2.96 -2.68
CA GLN A 55 6.60 3.46 -1.42
C GLN A 55 7.49 4.57 -0.89
N LEU A 56 6.87 5.58 -0.30
CA LEU A 56 7.52 6.60 0.52
C LEU A 56 6.91 6.55 1.91
N GLY A 57 7.74 6.75 2.93
CA GLY A 57 7.28 6.74 4.31
C GLY A 57 8.08 7.65 5.21
N ALA A 58 7.47 8.01 6.33
CA ALA A 58 8.06 8.76 7.41
C ALA A 58 7.73 8.07 8.73
N ASP A 59 8.74 7.73 9.52
CA ASP A 59 8.59 7.06 10.82
C ASP A 59 9.11 7.96 11.94
N TRP A 60 8.35 8.10 13.02
CA TRP A 60 8.72 8.76 14.28
C TRP A 60 9.02 7.73 15.35
N ASP A 61 10.08 7.94 16.10
CA ASP A 61 10.43 7.10 17.24
C ASP A 61 9.63 7.54 18.49
N LEU A 62 8.90 6.60 19.08
CA LEU A 62 8.07 6.82 20.27
C LEU A 62 8.61 6.07 21.50
N GLY A 63 9.93 5.86 21.56
CA GLY A 63 10.55 5.19 22.71
C GLY A 63 10.45 3.66 22.63
N GLY A 64 10.86 3.08 21.51
CA GLY A 64 10.88 1.62 21.30
C GLY A 64 9.82 1.11 20.33
N ILE A 65 8.89 1.95 19.94
CA ILE A 65 7.95 1.70 18.85
C ILE A 65 8.11 2.83 17.84
N LYS A 66 8.11 2.51 16.54
CA LYS A 66 8.07 3.51 15.49
C LYS A 66 6.66 3.60 14.93
N ALA A 67 6.06 4.79 15.00
CA ALA A 67 4.81 5.09 14.31
C ALA A 67 5.11 5.85 13.05
N GLY A 68 4.42 5.54 11.95
CA GLY A 68 4.70 6.17 10.67
C GLY A 68 3.50 6.27 9.75
N VAL A 69 3.74 7.01 8.67
CA VAL A 69 2.83 7.11 7.53
C VAL A 69 3.53 6.58 6.28
N GLU A 70 2.76 5.97 5.40
CA GLU A 70 3.24 5.46 4.11
C GLU A 70 2.31 5.92 3.00
N ALA A 71 2.91 6.31 1.88
CA ALA A 71 2.22 6.48 0.60
C ALA A 71 2.82 5.51 -0.41
N GLU A 72 1.97 4.91 -1.24
CA GLU A 72 2.37 3.92 -2.22
C GLU A 72 1.66 4.16 -3.55
N LEU A 73 2.43 4.01 -4.62
CA LEU A 73 1.92 3.97 -5.99
C LEU A 73 2.42 2.69 -6.64
N GLY A 74 1.54 1.98 -7.29
CA GLY A 74 1.86 0.71 -7.93
C GLY A 74 0.93 0.36 -9.08
N ASP A 75 1.25 -0.74 -9.71
CA ASP A 75 0.50 -1.32 -10.81
C ASP A 75 0.52 -2.84 -10.69
N SER A 76 -0.40 -3.51 -11.35
CA SER A 76 -0.53 -4.96 -11.34
C SER A 76 -0.72 -5.52 -12.74
N THR A 77 -0.14 -6.69 -12.98
CA THR A 77 -0.37 -7.46 -14.21
C THR A 77 -1.57 -8.41 -14.10
N ALA A 78 -2.32 -8.37 -13.00
CA ALA A 78 -3.52 -9.18 -12.81
C ALA A 78 -4.59 -8.77 -13.83
N ASN A 79 -4.78 -9.61 -14.85
CA ASN A 79 -5.78 -9.40 -15.90
C ASN A 79 -6.93 -10.38 -15.68
N ALA A 80 -8.17 -9.90 -15.63
CA ALA A 80 -9.34 -10.76 -15.61
C ALA A 80 -9.45 -11.50 -16.96
N PRO A 81 -9.30 -12.83 -17.02
CA PRO A 81 -9.21 -13.58 -18.28
C PRO A 81 -10.49 -13.54 -19.12
N ASN A 82 -11.62 -13.13 -18.52
CA ASN A 82 -12.93 -13.11 -19.19
C ASN A 82 -13.25 -11.80 -19.92
N LEU A 83 -12.38 -10.79 -19.88
CA LEU A 83 -12.61 -9.48 -20.50
C LEU A 83 -11.73 -9.22 -21.73
N GLY A 84 -11.09 -10.27 -22.28
CA GLY A 84 -10.20 -10.14 -23.42
C GLY A 84 -9.06 -9.16 -23.10
N ASN A 85 -7.91 -9.26 -23.73
CA ASN A 85 -6.68 -8.44 -23.56
C ASN A 85 -6.86 -6.91 -23.61
N GLN A 86 -7.84 -6.35 -22.93
CA GLN A 86 -8.26 -4.95 -23.05
C GLN A 86 -8.14 -4.12 -21.77
N ALA A 87 -7.60 -4.67 -20.69
CA ALA A 87 -7.25 -3.86 -19.53
C ALA A 87 -5.87 -3.24 -19.78
N ASN A 88 -5.82 -1.95 -20.11
CA ASN A 88 -4.58 -1.32 -20.57
C ASN A 88 -3.77 -0.64 -19.49
N GLN A 89 -4.32 -0.32 -18.33
CA GLN A 89 -3.58 0.27 -17.22
C GLN A 89 -4.37 0.08 -15.92
N SER A 90 -3.72 -0.40 -14.87
CA SER A 90 -4.25 -0.35 -13.52
C SER A 90 -3.36 0.57 -12.69
N LEU A 91 -3.95 1.57 -12.05
CA LEU A 91 -3.27 2.43 -11.10
C LEU A 91 -3.74 2.06 -9.70
N PHE A 92 -2.80 1.70 -8.85
CA PHE A 92 -3.02 1.50 -7.44
C PHE A 92 -2.37 2.62 -6.64
N ALA A 93 -3.12 3.27 -5.76
CA ALA A 93 -2.62 4.25 -4.81
C ALA A 93 -3.07 3.85 -3.40
N ASN A 94 -2.18 3.90 -2.42
CA ASN A 94 -2.48 3.59 -1.04
C ASN A 94 -1.86 4.61 -0.10
N ALA A 95 -2.60 5.00 0.93
CA ALA A 95 -2.09 5.74 2.08
C ALA A 95 -2.35 4.92 3.34
N ALA A 96 -1.32 4.74 4.17
CA ALA A 96 -1.40 3.87 5.34
C ALA A 96 -0.71 4.47 6.56
N LEU A 97 -1.20 4.11 7.73
CA LEU A 97 -0.51 4.22 9.01
C LEU A 97 0.28 2.93 9.26
N ARG A 98 1.41 3.07 9.93
CA ARG A 98 2.32 1.99 10.23
C ARG A 98 2.77 2.04 11.67
N LEU A 99 2.86 0.86 12.30
CA LEU A 99 3.53 0.66 13.59
C LEU A 99 4.62 -0.39 13.40
N ALA A 100 5.83 -0.09 13.85
CA ALA A 100 6.96 -1.01 13.76
C ALA A 100 7.67 -1.14 15.11
N VAL A 101 8.05 -2.36 15.44
CA VAL A 101 8.80 -2.69 16.65
C VAL A 101 10.16 -3.21 16.24
N PRO A 102 11.25 -2.57 16.70
CA PRO A 102 12.60 -3.11 16.52
C PRO A 102 12.74 -4.44 17.26
N ILE A 103 13.43 -5.39 16.62
CA ILE A 103 13.85 -6.64 17.23
C ILE A 103 15.38 -6.62 17.42
N THR A 104 16.11 -7.60 17.02
CA THR A 104 17.58 -7.64 17.12
C THR A 104 18.25 -7.29 15.81
N GLY A 105 19.46 -6.72 15.87
CA GLY A 105 20.32 -6.53 14.70
C GLY A 105 19.81 -5.52 13.66
N GLY A 106 19.05 -4.51 14.08
CA GLY A 106 18.48 -3.51 13.17
C GLY A 106 17.21 -3.98 12.45
N SER A 107 16.83 -5.24 12.66
CA SER A 107 15.59 -5.80 12.12
C SER A 107 14.37 -5.25 12.84
N ARG A 108 13.23 -5.22 12.17
CA ARG A 108 11.96 -4.79 12.76
C ARG A 108 10.79 -5.57 12.18
N VAL A 109 9.77 -5.78 12.98
CA VAL A 109 8.46 -6.26 12.52
C VAL A 109 7.50 -5.09 12.50
N PHE A 110 6.54 -5.12 11.59
CA PHE A 110 5.57 -4.04 11.47
C PHE A 110 4.19 -4.55 11.10
N VAL A 111 3.21 -3.72 11.44
CA VAL A 111 1.85 -3.82 10.94
C VAL A 111 1.48 -2.50 10.28
N ARG A 112 0.59 -2.55 9.30
CA ARG A 112 0.07 -1.35 8.65
C ARG A 112 -1.43 -1.48 8.39
N GLY A 113 -2.10 -0.35 8.35
CA GLY A 113 -3.50 -0.25 7.96
C GLY A 113 -3.72 1.03 7.17
N GLY A 114 -4.46 0.95 6.08
CA GLY A 114 -4.61 2.09 5.20
C GLY A 114 -5.83 2.01 4.30
N TYR A 115 -5.91 2.99 3.42
CA TYR A 115 -6.95 3.13 2.44
C TYR A 115 -6.35 3.15 1.04
N ALA A 116 -6.89 2.31 0.16
CA ALA A 116 -6.43 2.16 -1.21
C ALA A 116 -7.48 2.65 -2.21
N TYR A 117 -6.97 3.23 -3.27
CA TYR A 117 -7.70 3.56 -4.48
C TYR A 117 -7.14 2.72 -5.62
N HIS A 118 -8.03 2.09 -6.37
CA HIS A 118 -7.68 1.29 -7.53
C HIS A 118 -8.49 1.76 -8.73
N LYS A 119 -7.83 2.04 -9.85
CA LYS A 119 -8.45 2.42 -11.11
C LYS A 119 -8.00 1.46 -12.20
N ILE A 120 -8.98 0.86 -12.90
CA ILE A 120 -8.75 0.01 -14.06
C ILE A 120 -9.35 0.71 -15.26
N ASP A 121 -8.52 1.08 -16.22
CA ASP A 121 -8.96 1.63 -17.51
C ASP A 121 -9.13 0.49 -18.52
N TYR A 122 -10.32 0.37 -19.10
CA TYR A 122 -10.61 -0.58 -20.16
C TYR A 122 -10.45 0.11 -21.52
N ALA A 123 -9.91 -0.61 -22.52
CA ALA A 123 -9.80 -0.07 -23.90
C ALA A 123 -11.16 0.23 -24.53
N VAL A 124 -12.23 -0.44 -24.08
CA VAL A 124 -13.62 -0.21 -24.52
C VAL A 124 -14.52 -0.30 -23.29
N GLY A 125 -15.16 0.80 -22.92
CA GLY A 125 -16.09 0.88 -21.79
C GLY A 125 -15.69 1.91 -20.73
N PRO A 126 -16.51 2.13 -19.70
CA PRO A 126 -16.19 3.01 -18.60
C PRO A 126 -15.09 2.42 -17.71
N ALA A 127 -14.18 3.27 -17.23
CA ALA A 127 -13.19 2.87 -16.23
C ALA A 127 -13.88 2.35 -14.95
N PHE A 128 -13.31 1.32 -14.33
CA PHE A 128 -13.72 0.86 -13.02
C PHE A 128 -12.87 1.57 -11.97
N GLU A 129 -13.52 2.23 -11.02
CA GLU A 129 -12.88 2.86 -9.88
C GLU A 129 -13.35 2.14 -8.60
N GLY A 130 -12.40 1.57 -7.87
CA GLY A 130 -12.63 0.91 -6.59
C GLY A 130 -11.82 1.60 -5.48
N HIS A 131 -12.35 1.57 -4.28
CA HIS A 131 -11.64 2.03 -3.10
C HIS A 131 -11.99 1.15 -1.91
N GLY A 132 -11.04 1.00 -1.01
CA GLY A 132 -11.21 0.11 0.12
C GLY A 132 -10.11 0.24 1.16
N TYR A 133 -10.17 -0.58 2.18
CA TYR A 133 -9.14 -0.61 3.20
C TYR A 133 -8.14 -1.73 2.92
N THR A 134 -6.91 -1.48 3.39
CA THR A 134 -5.83 -2.47 3.36
C THR A 134 -5.30 -2.69 4.77
N VAL A 135 -4.98 -3.93 5.09
CA VAL A 135 -4.24 -4.27 6.30
C VAL A 135 -3.08 -5.19 5.92
N GLY A 136 -1.97 -5.05 6.60
CA GLY A 136 -0.81 -5.87 6.31
C GLY A 136 0.17 -5.93 7.46
N GLY A 137 1.11 -6.83 7.35
CA GLY A 137 2.19 -6.99 8.30
C GLY A 137 3.38 -7.68 7.68
N GLY A 138 4.55 -7.43 8.25
CA GLY A 138 5.78 -7.95 7.70
C GLY A 138 7.00 -7.70 8.55
N ALA A 139 8.15 -7.92 7.95
CA ALA A 139 9.43 -7.68 8.58
C ALA A 139 10.36 -6.89 7.64
N GLU A 140 11.25 -6.15 8.24
CA GLU A 140 12.36 -5.45 7.60
C GLU A 140 13.67 -5.92 8.21
N LEU A 141 14.66 -6.18 7.36
CA LEU A 141 16.02 -6.56 7.74
C LEU A 141 16.98 -5.51 7.21
N ASP A 142 17.76 -4.90 8.09
CA ASP A 142 18.74 -3.92 7.70
C ASP A 142 19.96 -4.60 7.02
N LEU A 143 20.32 -4.12 5.84
CA LEU A 143 21.50 -4.56 5.07
C LEU A 143 22.70 -3.61 5.25
N GLY A 144 22.75 -2.89 6.36
CA GLY A 144 23.74 -1.89 6.65
C GLY A 144 23.11 -0.65 7.29
N GLN A 145 23.75 0.51 7.12
CA GLN A 145 23.31 1.72 7.82
C GLN A 145 22.03 2.35 7.23
N ARG A 146 21.80 2.18 5.94
CA ARG A 146 20.70 2.85 5.22
C ARG A 146 19.83 1.89 4.42
N LEU A 147 20.39 0.81 3.93
CA LEU A 147 19.66 -0.16 3.09
C LEU A 147 18.90 -1.16 3.95
N PHE A 148 17.73 -1.55 3.50
CA PHE A 148 16.96 -2.63 4.10
C PHE A 148 16.19 -3.42 3.04
N VAL A 149 15.93 -4.69 3.34
CA VAL A 149 14.96 -5.50 2.61
C VAL A 149 13.68 -5.62 3.43
N ARG A 150 12.56 -5.75 2.76
CA ARG A 150 11.23 -5.85 3.35
C ARG A 150 10.50 -7.05 2.76
N GLY A 151 9.80 -7.79 3.63
CA GLY A 151 8.80 -8.79 3.24
C GLY A 151 7.48 -8.47 3.93
N GLU A 152 6.37 -8.55 3.19
CA GLU A 152 5.06 -8.14 3.69
C GLU A 152 3.96 -9.03 3.10
N TYR A 153 2.99 -9.39 3.93
CA TYR A 153 1.70 -9.92 3.50
C TYR A 153 0.62 -8.85 3.71
N ARG A 154 -0.25 -8.70 2.72
CA ARG A 154 -1.35 -7.74 2.72
C ARG A 154 -2.66 -8.39 2.36
N TYR A 155 -3.70 -7.86 2.96
CA TYR A 155 -5.08 -8.10 2.61
C TYR A 155 -5.75 -6.77 2.27
N ALA A 156 -6.55 -6.77 1.21
CA ALA A 156 -7.33 -5.62 0.79
C ALA A 156 -8.79 -6.03 0.60
N ASP A 157 -9.71 -5.18 1.01
CA ASP A 157 -11.14 -5.31 0.76
C ASP A 157 -11.62 -4.03 0.07
N TYR A 158 -11.96 -4.16 -1.21
CA TYR A 158 -12.41 -3.05 -2.05
C TYR A 158 -13.94 -2.90 -2.07
N GLY A 159 -14.64 -3.64 -1.22
CA GLY A 159 -16.10 -3.69 -1.23
C GLY A 159 -16.64 -4.53 -2.41
N GLN A 160 -17.97 -4.65 -2.51
CA GLN A 160 -18.65 -5.41 -3.58
C GLN A 160 -18.13 -6.85 -3.79
N SER A 161 -17.66 -7.51 -2.70
CA SER A 161 -17.07 -8.85 -2.71
C SER A 161 -15.73 -8.99 -3.46
N VAL A 162 -15.04 -7.89 -3.74
CA VAL A 162 -13.69 -7.90 -4.33
C VAL A 162 -12.66 -7.85 -3.21
N ARG A 163 -11.83 -8.88 -3.12
CA ARG A 163 -10.78 -9.02 -2.09
C ARG A 163 -9.44 -9.30 -2.75
N GLY A 164 -8.40 -8.67 -2.22
CA GLY A 164 -7.03 -8.87 -2.69
C GLY A 164 -6.13 -9.42 -1.58
N GLN A 165 -5.22 -10.29 -1.98
CA GLN A 165 -4.13 -10.77 -1.14
C GLN A 165 -2.84 -10.55 -1.90
N GLN A 166 -1.81 -10.03 -1.22
CA GLN A 166 -0.52 -9.74 -1.82
C GLN A 166 0.61 -10.24 -0.93
N PHE A 167 1.59 -10.88 -1.53
CA PHE A 167 2.90 -11.11 -0.94
C PHE A 167 3.91 -10.20 -1.63
N VAL A 168 4.46 -9.27 -0.88
CA VAL A 168 5.32 -8.20 -1.41
C VAL A 168 6.71 -8.31 -0.79
N ALA A 169 7.72 -8.22 -1.63
CA ALA A 169 9.11 -8.01 -1.23
C ALA A 169 9.57 -6.63 -1.71
N GLY A 170 10.49 -6.01 -0.99
CA GLY A 170 11.01 -4.69 -1.33
C GLY A 170 12.46 -4.48 -0.92
N LEU A 171 13.11 -3.58 -1.64
CA LEU A 171 14.41 -3.02 -1.30
C LEU A 171 14.25 -1.53 -1.06
N GLY A 172 14.71 -1.06 0.08
CA GLY A 172 14.51 0.31 0.51
C GLY A 172 15.76 0.97 1.05
N ILE A 173 15.69 2.30 1.12
CA ILE A 173 16.71 3.16 1.71
C ILE A 173 16.07 4.07 2.75
N ARG A 174 16.81 4.35 3.83
CA ARG A 174 16.45 5.31 4.90
C ARG A 174 17.37 6.51 4.87
N PHE A 175 16.80 7.68 5.16
CA PHE A 175 17.49 8.98 5.16
C PHE A 175 17.46 9.60 6.55
#